data_f2520a3eaa78350482d2e74117a7df37
#
_entry.id   f2520a3eaa78350482d2e74117a7df37
#
_cell.length_a   1.000
_cell.length_b   1.000
_cell.length_c   1.000
_cell.angle_alpha   90.00
_cell.angle_beta   90.00
_cell.angle_gamma   90.00
#
_symmetry.space_group_name_H-M   'P 1'
#
loop_
_entity.id
_entity.type
_entity.pdbx_description
1 polymer ?
#
loop_
_entity_poly.entity_id
_entity_poly.type
_entity_poly.pdbx_seq_one_letter_code
_entity_poly.pdbx_strand_id
1 'polypeptide(L)' 'MPSYSPELIQTMRAALDEVMTKIPLDQATPGMKAHMAEFILKTAAEGQTSYDALLRAASDNIQTILSMLT' A
#
# COMPACT_ATOMS: atom_id res chain seq x y z
N MET A 1 18.24 11.58 3.10
CA MET A 1 16.79 11.33 2.99
C MET A 1 16.46 10.89 1.57
N PRO A 2 15.78 9.79 1.43
CA PRO A 2 15.32 9.43 0.08
C PRO A 2 14.31 10.48 -0.38
N SER A 3 14.55 11.02 -1.56
CA SER A 3 13.58 11.91 -2.16
C SER A 3 12.77 11.12 -3.19
N TYR A 4 11.47 11.27 -3.11
CA TYR A 4 10.57 10.58 -4.02
C TYR A 4 10.27 11.49 -5.21
N SER A 5 10.44 10.99 -6.43
CA SER A 5 10.09 11.75 -7.61
C SER A 5 8.57 11.92 -7.68
N PRO A 6 8.06 12.95 -8.39
CA PRO A 6 6.63 13.08 -8.60
C PRO A 6 6.01 11.84 -9.24
N GLU A 7 6.72 11.19 -10.17
CA GLU A 7 6.25 9.97 -10.80
C GLU A 7 6.10 8.84 -9.79
N LEU A 8 7.06 8.70 -8.89
CA LEU A 8 6.99 7.67 -7.87
C LEU A 8 5.85 7.94 -6.89
N ILE A 9 5.65 9.20 -6.50
CA ILE A 9 4.54 9.56 -5.62
C ILE A 9 3.22 9.19 -6.28
N GLN A 10 3.05 9.48 -7.57
CA GLN A 10 1.84 9.11 -8.29
C GLN A 10 1.65 7.59 -8.35
N THR A 11 2.74 6.86 -8.57
CA THR A 11 2.72 5.40 -8.58
C THR A 11 2.29 4.86 -7.22
N MET A 12 2.83 5.40 -6.13
CA MET A 12 2.47 4.98 -4.79
C MET A 12 1.00 5.27 -4.49
N ARG A 13 0.50 6.44 -4.90
CA ARG A 13 -0.90 6.80 -4.69
C ARG A 13 -1.83 5.88 -5.47
N ALA A 14 -1.48 5.59 -6.71
CA ALA A 14 -2.27 4.67 -7.53
C ALA A 14 -2.32 3.28 -6.92
N ALA A 15 -1.19 2.79 -6.42
CA ALA A 15 -1.14 1.50 -5.76
C ALA A 15 -1.99 1.50 -4.48
N LEU A 16 -1.91 2.58 -3.69
CA LEU A 16 -2.71 2.70 -2.49
C LEU A 16 -4.21 2.71 -2.82
N ASP A 17 -4.62 3.50 -3.80
CA ASP A 17 -6.03 3.55 -4.19
C ASP A 17 -6.53 2.19 -4.64
N GLU A 18 -5.74 1.48 -5.44
CA GLU A 18 -6.13 0.17 -5.94
C GLU A 18 -6.23 -0.84 -4.80
N VAL A 19 -5.27 -0.85 -3.89
CA VAL A 19 -5.27 -1.80 -2.79
C VAL A 19 -6.42 -1.52 -1.83
N MET A 20 -6.82 -0.27 -1.66
CA MET A 20 -7.95 0.07 -0.80
C MET A 20 -9.27 -0.48 -1.35
N THR A 21 -9.38 -0.66 -2.68
CA THR A 21 -10.58 -1.27 -3.26
C THR A 21 -10.70 -2.76 -2.94
N LYS A 22 -9.60 -3.39 -2.53
CA LYS A 22 -9.58 -4.82 -2.20
C LYS A 22 -9.91 -5.09 -0.74
N ILE A 23 -10.01 -4.05 0.07
CA ILE A 23 -10.31 -4.18 1.49
C ILE A 23 -11.84 -4.12 1.66
N PRO A 24 -12.44 -5.04 2.46
CA PRO A 24 -13.87 -4.95 2.74
C PRO A 24 -14.25 -3.59 3.29
N LEU A 25 -15.43 -3.10 2.92
CA LEU A 25 -15.87 -1.75 3.26
C LEU A 25 -15.85 -1.49 4.77
N ASP A 26 -16.23 -2.48 5.57
CA ASP A 26 -16.26 -2.34 7.02
C ASP A 26 -14.86 -2.23 7.62
N GLN A 27 -13.83 -2.56 6.86
CA GLN A 27 -12.44 -2.49 7.31
C GLN A 27 -11.64 -1.41 6.58
N ALA A 28 -12.24 -0.76 5.59
CA ALA A 28 -11.57 0.31 4.83
C ALA A 28 -11.67 1.63 5.60
N THR A 29 -11.07 1.67 6.79
CA THR A 29 -11.09 2.84 7.67
C THR A 29 -9.93 3.76 7.37
N PRO A 30 -9.97 5.02 7.85
CA PRO A 30 -8.80 5.92 7.73
C PRO A 30 -7.55 5.33 8.38
N GLY A 31 -7.70 4.60 9.48
CA GLY A 31 -6.56 3.94 10.11
C GLY A 31 -5.95 2.87 9.22
N MET A 32 -6.77 2.08 8.55
CA MET A 32 -6.29 1.07 7.62
C MET A 32 -5.59 1.75 6.43
N LYS A 33 -6.16 2.82 5.91
CA LYS A 33 -5.55 3.55 4.80
C LYS A 33 -4.18 4.10 5.18
N ALA A 34 -4.06 4.67 6.39
CA ALA A 34 -2.79 5.18 6.88
C ALA A 34 -1.76 4.05 7.01
N HIS A 35 -2.18 2.90 7.52
CA HIS A 35 -1.30 1.74 7.64
C HIS A 35 -0.79 1.29 6.26
N MET A 36 -1.67 1.21 5.29
CA MET A 36 -1.29 0.79 3.94
C MET A 36 -0.39 1.82 3.28
N ALA A 37 -0.64 3.12 3.51
CA ALA A 37 0.22 4.17 2.98
C ALA A 37 1.65 4.05 3.55
N GLU A 38 1.77 3.81 4.85
CA GLU A 38 3.07 3.60 5.47
C GLU A 38 3.77 2.37 4.92
N PHE A 39 3.03 1.30 4.72
CA PHE A 39 3.59 0.08 4.17
C PHE A 39 4.12 0.31 2.75
N ILE A 40 3.37 1.02 1.92
CA ILE A 40 3.80 1.33 0.55
C ILE A 40 5.03 2.22 0.56
N LEU A 41 5.07 3.23 1.44
CA LEU A 41 6.25 4.09 1.58
C LEU A 41 7.48 3.28 1.96
N LYS A 42 7.33 2.38 2.91
CA LYS A 42 8.44 1.53 3.36
C LYS A 42 8.93 0.62 2.24
N THR A 43 8.00 0.03 1.50
CA THR A 43 8.33 -0.87 0.39
C THR A 43 9.08 -0.10 -0.70
N ALA A 44 8.64 1.12 -1.02
CA ALA A 44 9.32 1.95 -2.00
C ALA A 44 10.72 2.34 -1.52
N ALA A 45 10.87 2.64 -0.23
CA ALA A 45 12.18 2.97 0.35
C ALA A 45 13.15 1.79 0.29
N GLU A 46 12.64 0.57 0.26
CA GLU A 46 13.45 -0.63 0.14
C GLU A 46 13.85 -0.93 -1.31
N GLY A 47 13.45 -0.09 -2.26
CA GLY A 47 13.84 -0.20 -3.65
C GLY A 47 12.78 -0.71 -4.59
N GLN A 48 11.61 -1.09 -4.08
CA GLN A 48 10.51 -1.57 -4.92
C GLN A 48 9.65 -0.39 -5.33
N THR A 49 9.90 0.12 -6.54
CA THR A 49 9.30 1.37 -6.98
C THR A 49 8.34 1.22 -8.16
N SER A 50 8.15 0.00 -8.68
CA SER A 50 7.19 -0.21 -9.75
C SER A 50 5.79 -0.37 -9.18
N TYR A 51 4.79 0.04 -9.96
CA TYR A 51 3.39 -0.09 -9.57
C TYR A 51 3.04 -1.54 -9.21
N ASP A 52 3.44 -2.49 -10.06
CA ASP A 52 3.13 -3.90 -9.84
C ASP A 52 3.76 -4.43 -8.56
N ALA A 53 5.01 -4.05 -8.28
CA ALA A 53 5.69 -4.50 -7.06
C ALA A 53 5.02 -3.93 -5.82
N LEU A 54 4.67 -2.64 -5.84
CA LEU A 54 4.00 -2.00 -4.72
C LEU A 54 2.61 -2.59 -4.49
N LEU A 55 1.86 -2.79 -5.56
CA LEU A 55 0.52 -3.35 -5.45
C LEU A 55 0.57 -4.77 -4.92
N ARG A 56 1.49 -5.59 -5.42
CA ARG A 56 1.62 -6.97 -4.98
C ARG A 56 1.99 -7.05 -3.50
N ALA A 57 2.99 -6.27 -3.08
CA ALA A 57 3.43 -6.27 -1.69
C ALA A 57 2.31 -5.81 -0.76
N ALA A 58 1.58 -4.77 -1.15
CA ALA A 58 0.47 -4.26 -0.35
C ALA A 58 -0.68 -5.27 -0.29
N SER A 59 -0.99 -5.93 -1.41
CA SER A 59 -2.05 -6.95 -1.44
C SER A 59 -1.72 -8.12 -0.53
N ASP A 60 -0.46 -8.58 -0.54
CA ASP A 60 -0.01 -9.65 0.35
C ASP A 60 -0.12 -9.23 1.81
N ASN A 61 0.22 -7.99 2.11
CA ASN A 61 0.12 -7.45 3.47
C ASN A 61 -1.33 -7.43 3.95
N ILE A 62 -2.26 -7.03 3.08
CA ILE A 62 -3.68 -7.04 3.41
C ILE A 62 -4.15 -8.45 3.75
N GLN A 63 -3.78 -9.43 2.94
CA GLN A 63 -4.21 -10.81 3.18
C GLN A 63 -3.71 -11.30 4.53
N THR A 64 -2.47 -10.96 4.89
CA THR A 64 -1.91 -11.30 6.17
C THR A 64 -2.72 -10.66 7.30
N ILE A 65 -3.03 -9.36 7.17
CA ILE A 65 -3.81 -8.64 8.18
C ILE A 65 -5.20 -9.25 8.32
N LEU A 66 -5.88 -9.51 7.21
CA LEU A 66 -7.23 -10.07 7.24
C LEU A 66 -7.24 -11.46 7.86
N SER A 67 -6.21 -12.25 7.59
CA SER A 67 -6.09 -13.58 8.20
C SER A 67 -5.93 -13.49 9.71
N MET A 68 -5.27 -12.45 10.20
CA MET A 68 -5.11 -12.25 11.63
C MET A 68 -6.39 -11.78 12.31
N LEU A 69 -7.30 -11.18 11.55
CA LEU A 69 -8.55 -10.64 12.09
C LEU A 69 -9.68 -11.68 12.09
N THR A 70 -9.49 -12.76 11.40
CA THR A 70 -10.44 -13.85 11.37
C THR A 70 -9.93 -15.01 12.23
#